data_bbed84de48c645f2298e3cca11db5a48
#
_entry.id   bbed84de48c645f2298e3cca11db5a48
#
_cell.length_a   1.000
_cell.length_b   1.000
_cell.length_c   1.000
_cell.angle_alpha   90.00
_cell.angle_beta   90.00
_cell.angle_gamma   90.00
#
_symmetry.space_group_name_H-M   'P 1'
#
loop_
_entity.id
_entity.type
_entity.pdbx_description
1 polymer ?
#
loop_
_entity_poly.entity_id
_entity_poly.type
_entity_poly.pdbx_seq_one_letter_code
_entity_poly.pdbx_strand_id
1 'polypeptide(L)'
;LTLVGPKALITKVVKKLGYVKDTGTETDVSFISMGLVVGLLIGAISFVVSKIPITLGSGGGALIGGLLLFGYYQDKHSNYGLMPKATRWFCKSVGLNLFIAIVGLISGASFISALQSMGLKVLLIGILVTILPHIASVYFGRFVLKLDAVDIIGALCGAGTCTAALNGVVEEYDSSIFAIAYTPGYAMGNILLTVLGPLVVAICIH
;
A
#
# COMPACT_ATOMS: atom_id res chain seq x y z
N LEU A 1 -13.12 25.91 0.85
CA LEU A 1 -13.63 27.21 0.39
C LEU A 1 -12.85 27.60 -0.85
N THR A 2 -13.54 27.85 -1.97
CA THR A 2 -12.89 28.31 -3.21
C THR A 2 -13.07 29.82 -3.27
N LEU A 3 -11.97 30.54 -3.28
CA LEU A 3 -11.96 32.01 -3.38
C LEU A 3 -11.50 32.39 -4.79
N VAL A 4 -12.31 33.19 -5.50
CA VAL A 4 -11.99 33.70 -6.83
C VAL A 4 -11.94 35.23 -6.75
N GLY A 5 -10.81 35.83 -7.13
CA GLY A 5 -10.65 37.28 -7.09
C GLY A 5 -9.21 37.73 -7.36
N PRO A 6 -8.91 39.04 -7.32
CA PRO A 6 -7.55 39.56 -7.49
C PRO A 6 -6.60 39.04 -6.41
N LYS A 7 -5.40 38.61 -6.81
CA LYS A 7 -4.39 38.01 -5.91
C LYS A 7 -4.14 38.82 -4.63
N ALA A 8 -4.10 40.16 -4.72
CA ALA A 8 -3.85 41.03 -3.59
C ALA A 8 -4.96 41.01 -2.50
N LEU A 9 -6.21 40.80 -2.89
CA LEU A 9 -7.34 40.68 -1.96
C LEU A 9 -7.41 39.29 -1.37
N ILE A 10 -7.17 38.23 -2.19
CA ILE A 10 -7.13 36.86 -1.73
C ILE A 10 -6.05 36.68 -0.66
N THR A 11 -4.85 37.25 -0.85
CA THR A 11 -3.76 37.18 0.15
C THR A 11 -4.11 37.79 1.49
N LYS A 12 -4.89 38.91 1.51
CA LYS A 12 -5.37 39.54 2.76
C LYS A 12 -6.40 38.67 3.48
N VAL A 13 -7.29 38.03 2.75
CA VAL A 13 -8.34 37.17 3.31
C VAL A 13 -7.73 35.86 3.83
N VAL A 14 -6.80 35.31 3.11
CA VAL A 14 -6.07 34.09 3.49
C VAL A 14 -5.32 34.24 4.79
N LYS A 15 -4.63 35.39 5.01
CA LYS A 15 -3.93 35.64 6.28
C LYS A 15 -4.87 35.67 7.50
N LYS A 16 -6.17 35.91 7.30
CA LYS A 16 -7.18 35.87 8.36
C LYS A 16 -7.84 34.49 8.52
N LEU A 17 -7.90 33.67 7.47
CA LEU A 17 -8.60 32.39 7.45
C LEU A 17 -7.67 31.17 7.65
N GLY A 18 -6.35 31.35 7.55
CA GLY A 18 -5.39 30.27 7.67
C GLY A 18 -4.38 30.26 6.52
N TYR A 19 -4.13 29.11 5.90
CA TYR A 19 -3.18 28.95 4.81
C TYR A 19 -3.87 28.51 3.52
N VAL A 20 -3.32 28.94 2.38
CA VAL A 20 -3.74 28.44 1.06
C VAL A 20 -3.06 27.12 0.83
N LYS A 21 -3.84 26.07 0.61
CA LYS A 21 -3.32 24.88 -0.02
C LYS A 21 -3.21 25.20 -1.50
N ASP A 22 -2.00 25.48 -1.97
CA ASP A 22 -1.74 25.71 -3.38
C ASP A 22 -2.10 24.43 -4.15
N THR A 23 -3.12 24.53 -4.98
CA THR A 23 -3.49 23.47 -5.94
C THR A 23 -2.67 23.64 -7.21
N GLY A 24 -1.34 23.72 -7.07
CA GLY A 24 -0.44 23.83 -8.19
C GLY A 24 -0.72 22.76 -9.24
N THR A 25 -0.65 23.15 -10.49
CA THR A 25 -0.80 22.23 -11.64
C THR A 25 0.45 21.39 -11.86
N GLU A 26 1.56 21.78 -11.24
CA GLU A 26 2.86 21.13 -11.38
C GLU A 26 3.09 20.13 -10.25
N THR A 27 3.72 19.00 -10.60
CA THR A 27 4.07 17.96 -9.65
C THR A 27 5.48 18.20 -9.15
N ASP A 28 5.67 18.18 -7.83
CA ASP A 28 7.00 18.22 -7.22
C ASP A 28 7.70 16.86 -7.37
N VAL A 29 8.31 16.66 -8.55
CA VAL A 29 8.99 15.42 -8.90
C VAL A 29 10.20 15.19 -7.99
N SER A 30 10.88 16.26 -7.57
CA SER A 30 12.05 16.17 -6.71
C SER A 30 11.70 15.60 -5.33
N PHE A 31 10.59 16.06 -4.75
CA PHE A 31 10.12 15.56 -3.47
C PHE A 31 9.68 14.08 -3.55
N ILE A 32 8.99 13.71 -4.63
CA ILE A 32 8.57 12.30 -4.85
C ILE A 32 9.79 11.39 -5.02
N SER A 33 10.76 11.82 -5.83
CA SER A 33 11.99 11.05 -6.06
C SER A 33 12.78 10.88 -4.77
N MET A 34 12.89 11.93 -3.94
CA MET A 34 13.54 11.86 -2.64
C MET A 34 12.81 10.88 -1.71
N GLY A 35 11.46 10.88 -1.73
CA GLY A 35 10.65 9.92 -0.99
C GLY A 35 10.90 8.47 -1.40
N LEU A 36 11.00 8.22 -2.69
CA LEU A 36 11.33 6.89 -3.21
C LEU A 36 12.75 6.45 -2.81
N VAL A 37 13.74 7.33 -2.93
CA VAL A 37 15.14 7.03 -2.54
C VAL A 37 15.22 6.72 -1.06
N VAL A 38 14.63 7.56 -0.20
CA VAL A 38 14.62 7.33 1.26
C VAL A 38 13.89 6.02 1.60
N GLY A 39 12.77 5.75 0.95
CA GLY A 39 12.03 4.50 1.12
C GLY A 39 12.84 3.27 0.74
N LEU A 40 13.54 3.32 -0.40
CA LEU A 40 14.41 2.23 -0.84
C LEU A 40 15.61 2.02 0.10
N LEU A 41 16.22 3.09 0.58
CA LEU A 41 17.33 3.02 1.54
C LEU A 41 16.88 2.39 2.87
N ILE A 42 15.72 2.79 3.39
CA ILE A 42 15.13 2.19 4.59
C ILE A 42 14.80 0.71 4.34
N GLY A 43 14.24 0.38 3.18
CA GLY A 43 13.90 -0.99 2.81
C GLY A 43 15.12 -1.90 2.61
N ALA A 44 16.26 -1.33 2.25
CA ALA A 44 17.52 -2.07 2.08
C ALA A 44 18.21 -2.39 3.42
N ILE A 45 17.78 -1.78 4.53
CA ILE A 45 18.34 -2.07 5.84
C ILE A 45 17.98 -3.52 6.23
N SER A 46 19.01 -4.35 6.38
CA SER A 46 18.87 -5.74 6.80
C SER A 46 19.42 -5.91 8.21
N PHE A 47 18.63 -6.55 9.06
CA PHE A 47 19.06 -6.97 10.39
C PHE A 47 19.25 -8.48 10.38
N VAL A 48 20.41 -8.95 10.84
CA VAL A 48 20.66 -10.37 10.99
C VAL A 48 20.30 -10.80 12.40
N VAL A 49 19.21 -11.53 12.55
CA VAL A 49 18.77 -12.09 13.83
C VAL A 49 18.94 -13.60 13.76
N SER A 50 19.82 -14.14 14.59
CA SER A 50 20.06 -15.61 14.69
C SER A 50 20.42 -16.26 13.34
N LYS A 51 21.30 -15.63 12.55
CA LYS A 51 21.73 -16.04 11.18
C LYS A 51 20.69 -15.87 10.08
N ILE A 52 19.54 -15.27 10.36
CA ILE A 52 18.48 -15.03 9.38
C ILE A 52 18.53 -13.54 9.03
N PRO A 53 18.73 -13.18 7.76
CA PRO A 53 18.63 -11.79 7.33
C PRO A 53 17.14 -11.38 7.26
N ILE A 54 16.72 -10.52 8.17
CA ILE A 54 15.39 -9.90 8.13
C ILE A 54 15.54 -8.54 7.46
N THR A 55 14.94 -8.36 6.31
CA THR A 55 14.90 -7.09 5.59
C THR A 55 13.48 -6.53 5.59
N LEU A 56 13.34 -5.22 5.75
CA LEU A 56 12.04 -4.56 5.59
C LEU A 56 11.51 -4.67 4.14
N GLY A 57 12.43 -4.90 3.19
CA GLY A 57 12.10 -4.96 1.77
C GLY A 57 11.71 -3.61 1.17
N SER A 58 11.67 -3.56 -0.15
CA SER A 58 11.32 -2.34 -0.89
C SER A 58 9.90 -1.84 -0.57
N GLY A 59 8.95 -2.74 -0.36
CA GLY A 59 7.56 -2.39 -0.01
C GLY A 59 7.42 -1.77 1.38
N GLY A 60 8.02 -2.38 2.40
CA GLY A 60 8.02 -1.86 3.77
C GLY A 60 8.77 -0.53 3.86
N GLY A 61 9.92 -0.43 3.20
CA GLY A 61 10.69 0.80 3.13
C GLY A 61 9.94 1.93 2.43
N ALA A 62 9.30 1.67 1.30
CA ALA A 62 8.50 2.65 0.57
C ALA A 62 7.31 3.14 1.41
N LEU A 63 6.69 2.28 2.19
CA LEU A 63 5.58 2.61 3.07
C LEU A 63 6.04 3.54 4.21
N ILE A 64 7.15 3.22 4.86
CA ILE A 64 7.73 4.06 5.92
C ILE A 64 8.22 5.39 5.35
N GLY A 65 8.94 5.38 4.23
CA GLY A 65 9.38 6.59 3.53
C GLY A 65 8.20 7.46 3.10
N GLY A 66 7.13 6.85 2.58
CA GLY A 66 5.89 7.53 2.23
C GLY A 66 5.20 8.15 3.44
N LEU A 67 5.07 7.43 4.55
CA LEU A 67 4.48 7.95 5.78
C LEU A 67 5.29 9.10 6.39
N LEU A 68 6.61 8.98 6.42
CA LEU A 68 7.49 10.01 6.98
C LEU A 68 7.50 11.28 6.13
N LEU A 69 7.65 11.16 4.80
CA LEU A 69 7.78 12.30 3.91
C LEU A 69 6.43 12.88 3.50
N PHE A 70 5.49 12.06 3.08
CA PHE A 70 4.19 12.54 2.62
C PHE A 70 3.16 12.68 3.75
N GLY A 71 3.25 11.88 4.81
CA GLY A 71 2.39 12.04 5.98
C GLY A 71 2.86 13.16 6.89
N TYR A 72 4.01 12.99 7.49
CA TYR A 72 4.49 13.88 8.55
C TYR A 72 5.10 15.19 8.02
N TYR A 73 5.98 15.12 7.01
CA TYR A 73 6.69 16.30 6.53
C TYR A 73 5.78 17.22 5.72
N GLN A 74 4.95 16.67 4.84
CA GLN A 74 4.01 17.44 4.04
C GLN A 74 2.92 18.09 4.88
N ASP A 75 2.44 17.44 5.95
CA ASP A 75 1.46 18.02 6.86
C ASP A 75 2.01 19.28 7.56
N LYS A 76 3.29 19.25 7.89
CA LYS A 76 3.97 20.38 8.52
C LYS A 76 4.43 21.46 7.53
N HIS A 77 4.66 21.12 6.27
CA HIS A 77 5.14 22.01 5.22
C HIS A 77 4.27 21.87 3.96
N SER A 78 3.10 22.47 3.97
CA SER A 78 2.08 22.32 2.93
C SER A 78 2.49 22.77 1.52
N ASN A 79 3.63 23.44 1.36
CA ASN A 79 4.14 23.91 0.07
C ASN A 79 5.02 22.88 -0.66
N TYR A 80 5.42 21.79 0.01
CA TYR A 80 6.26 20.74 -0.59
C TYR A 80 5.43 19.51 -0.93
N GLY A 81 5.85 18.78 -1.95
CA GLY A 81 5.22 17.53 -2.34
C GLY A 81 3.85 17.69 -2.98
N LEU A 82 3.61 18.83 -3.63
CA LEU A 82 2.39 19.05 -4.39
C LEU A 82 2.24 17.98 -5.48
N MET A 83 1.13 17.26 -5.43
CA MET A 83 0.82 16.22 -6.40
C MET A 83 -0.65 16.38 -6.85
N PRO A 84 -0.88 16.90 -8.07
CA PRO A 84 -2.22 17.00 -8.64
C PRO A 84 -2.93 15.65 -8.66
N LYS A 85 -4.25 15.65 -8.57
CA LYS A 85 -5.05 14.41 -8.57
C LYS A 85 -4.77 13.53 -9.80
N ALA A 86 -4.61 14.15 -10.98
CA ALA A 86 -4.31 13.45 -12.23
C ALA A 86 -2.96 12.73 -12.17
N THR A 87 -1.91 13.39 -11.67
CA THR A 87 -0.58 12.78 -11.52
C THR A 87 -0.60 11.64 -10.50
N ARG A 88 -1.31 11.82 -9.39
CA ARG A 88 -1.48 10.77 -8.38
C ARG A 88 -2.17 9.55 -8.95
N TRP A 89 -3.24 9.75 -9.69
CA TRP A 89 -3.94 8.67 -10.38
C TRP A 89 -3.03 7.96 -11.39
N PHE A 90 -2.31 8.72 -12.20
CA PHE A 90 -1.37 8.17 -13.19
C PHE A 90 -0.27 7.34 -12.53
N CYS A 91 0.44 7.89 -11.53
CA CYS A 91 1.50 7.18 -10.83
C CYS A 91 0.98 5.91 -10.13
N LYS A 92 -0.21 5.98 -9.52
CA LYS A 92 -0.85 4.80 -8.90
C LYS A 92 -1.17 3.73 -9.95
N SER A 93 -1.82 4.10 -11.04
CA SER A 93 -2.26 3.15 -12.07
C SER A 93 -1.08 2.53 -12.81
N VAL A 94 -0.15 3.34 -13.29
CA VAL A 94 1.04 2.85 -14.00
C VAL A 94 1.95 2.04 -13.07
N GLY A 95 2.19 2.53 -11.85
CA GLY A 95 3.00 1.82 -10.87
C GLY A 95 2.41 0.46 -10.50
N LEU A 96 1.10 0.39 -10.27
CA LEU A 96 0.42 -0.87 -9.97
C LEU A 96 0.48 -1.85 -11.15
N ASN A 97 0.19 -1.39 -12.36
CA ASN A 97 0.23 -2.25 -13.55
C ASN A 97 1.65 -2.78 -13.84
N LEU A 98 2.67 -1.93 -13.72
CA LEU A 98 4.06 -2.37 -13.85
C LEU A 98 4.46 -3.38 -12.77
N PHE A 99 4.06 -3.14 -11.52
CA PHE A 99 4.31 -4.07 -10.42
C PHE A 99 3.68 -5.43 -10.71
N ILE A 100 2.40 -5.47 -11.09
CA ILE A 100 1.70 -6.72 -11.42
C ILE A 100 2.36 -7.44 -12.60
N ALA A 101 2.75 -6.69 -13.65
CA ALA A 101 3.42 -7.28 -14.80
C ALA A 101 4.77 -7.90 -14.44
N ILE A 102 5.60 -7.20 -13.66
CA ILE A 102 6.91 -7.71 -13.22
C ILE A 102 6.75 -8.94 -12.33
N VAL A 103 5.85 -8.87 -11.35
CA VAL A 103 5.56 -10.00 -10.45
C VAL A 103 5.02 -11.19 -11.24
N GLY A 104 4.12 -10.95 -12.21
CA GLY A 104 3.58 -12.00 -13.07
C GLY A 104 4.65 -12.68 -13.93
N LEU A 105 5.57 -11.92 -14.51
CA LEU A 105 6.68 -12.45 -15.30
C LEU A 105 7.65 -13.30 -14.45
N ILE A 106 8.03 -12.80 -13.28
CA ILE A 106 8.96 -13.50 -12.37
C ILE A 106 8.30 -14.76 -11.80
N SER A 107 7.07 -14.61 -11.30
CA SER A 107 6.35 -15.73 -10.66
C SER A 107 5.87 -16.77 -11.66
N GLY A 108 5.56 -16.38 -12.91
CA GLY A 108 5.08 -17.29 -13.94
C GLY A 108 6.08 -18.38 -14.28
N ALA A 109 7.35 -18.02 -14.45
CA ALA A 109 8.40 -19.00 -14.71
C ALA A 109 8.57 -20.00 -13.55
N SER A 110 8.57 -19.48 -12.31
CA SER A 110 8.67 -20.29 -11.10
C SER A 110 7.45 -21.18 -10.89
N PHE A 111 6.25 -20.69 -11.23
CA PHE A 111 5.00 -21.46 -11.14
C PHE A 111 4.99 -22.66 -12.07
N ILE A 112 5.42 -22.48 -13.33
CA ILE A 112 5.49 -23.58 -14.30
C ILE A 112 6.45 -24.67 -13.82
N SER A 113 7.62 -24.28 -13.32
CA SER A 113 8.61 -25.22 -12.78
C SER A 113 8.09 -25.98 -11.55
N ALA A 114 7.40 -25.29 -10.65
CA ALA A 114 6.79 -25.88 -9.48
C ALA A 114 5.65 -26.85 -9.86
N LEU A 115 4.83 -26.49 -10.85
CA LEU A 115 3.75 -27.36 -11.34
C LEU A 115 4.28 -28.64 -11.99
N GLN A 116 5.39 -28.54 -12.74
CA GLN A 116 6.04 -29.69 -13.35
C GLN A 116 6.68 -30.63 -12.31
N SER A 117 7.29 -30.07 -11.25
CA SER A 117 7.98 -30.85 -10.22
C SER A 117 7.06 -31.46 -9.17
N MET A 118 6.06 -30.71 -8.71
CA MET A 118 5.18 -31.08 -7.60
C MET A 118 3.76 -31.44 -8.04
N GLY A 119 3.42 -31.20 -9.31
CA GLY A 119 2.13 -31.52 -9.89
C GLY A 119 0.96 -30.70 -9.30
N LEU A 120 -0.24 -31.24 -9.43
CA LEU A 120 -1.49 -30.60 -9.02
C LEU A 120 -1.56 -30.31 -7.50
N LYS A 121 -0.73 -30.96 -6.70
CA LYS A 121 -0.69 -30.77 -5.24
C LYS A 121 -0.39 -29.33 -4.84
N VAL A 122 0.54 -28.67 -5.54
CA VAL A 122 0.91 -27.27 -5.27
C VAL A 122 -0.29 -26.34 -5.47
N LEU A 123 -1.07 -26.57 -6.52
CA LEU A 123 -2.24 -25.78 -6.84
C LEU A 123 -3.32 -25.95 -5.75
N LEU A 124 -3.60 -27.17 -5.33
CA LEU A 124 -4.59 -27.43 -4.27
C LEU A 124 -4.16 -26.84 -2.93
N ILE A 125 -2.89 -26.96 -2.56
CA ILE A 125 -2.35 -26.35 -1.33
C ILE A 125 -2.43 -24.82 -1.43
N GLY A 126 -2.07 -24.24 -2.57
CA GLY A 126 -2.16 -22.80 -2.79
C GLY A 126 -3.59 -22.26 -2.63
N ILE A 127 -4.57 -22.95 -3.20
CA ILE A 127 -5.99 -22.61 -3.04
C ILE A 127 -6.41 -22.69 -1.57
N LEU A 128 -6.07 -23.75 -0.86
CA LEU A 128 -6.40 -23.92 0.55
C LEU A 128 -5.76 -22.83 1.42
N VAL A 129 -4.47 -22.58 1.24
CA VAL A 129 -3.73 -21.54 2.01
C VAL A 129 -4.27 -20.15 1.74
N THR A 130 -4.80 -19.89 0.55
CA THR A 130 -5.38 -18.58 0.22
C THR A 130 -6.81 -18.45 0.74
N ILE A 131 -7.68 -19.40 0.46
CA ILE A 131 -9.11 -19.30 0.76
C ILE A 131 -9.41 -19.46 2.25
N LEU A 132 -8.76 -20.40 2.92
CA LEU A 132 -9.08 -20.75 4.29
C LEU A 132 -8.86 -19.59 5.28
N PRO A 133 -7.73 -18.84 5.24
CA PRO A 133 -7.56 -17.67 6.10
C PRO A 133 -8.56 -16.55 5.80
N HIS A 134 -8.93 -16.34 4.53
CA HIS A 134 -9.91 -15.31 4.16
C HIS A 134 -11.29 -15.64 4.73
N ILE A 135 -11.75 -16.88 4.58
CA ILE A 135 -13.01 -17.33 5.18
C ILE A 135 -12.96 -17.19 6.71
N ALA A 136 -11.90 -17.68 7.34
CA ALA A 136 -11.72 -17.56 8.79
C ALA A 136 -11.75 -16.10 9.26
N SER A 137 -11.11 -15.20 8.53
CA SER A 137 -11.08 -13.76 8.84
C SER A 137 -12.46 -13.11 8.69
N VAL A 138 -13.26 -13.50 7.69
CA VAL A 138 -14.65 -13.03 7.55
C VAL A 138 -15.48 -13.44 8.76
N TYR A 139 -15.41 -14.72 9.14
CA TYR A 139 -16.16 -15.23 10.31
C TYR A 139 -15.69 -14.55 11.60
N PHE A 140 -14.39 -14.41 11.80
CA PHE A 140 -13.82 -13.74 12.96
C PHE A 140 -14.24 -12.27 13.01
N GLY A 141 -14.12 -11.53 11.91
CA GLY A 141 -14.54 -10.14 11.80
C GLY A 141 -16.02 -9.96 12.10
N ARG A 142 -16.87 -10.85 11.56
CA ARG A 142 -18.32 -10.75 11.70
C ARG A 142 -18.82 -11.14 13.09
N PHE A 143 -18.35 -12.27 13.63
CA PHE A 143 -18.92 -12.85 14.86
C PHE A 143 -18.15 -12.47 16.12
N VAL A 144 -16.83 -12.27 16.04
CA VAL A 144 -16.00 -11.93 17.21
C VAL A 144 -15.83 -10.43 17.35
N LEU A 145 -15.40 -9.76 16.28
CA LEU A 145 -15.15 -8.32 16.28
C LEU A 145 -16.43 -7.50 16.02
N LYS A 146 -17.50 -8.15 15.51
CA LYS A 146 -18.79 -7.51 15.18
C LYS A 146 -18.64 -6.32 14.23
N LEU A 147 -17.69 -6.42 13.30
CA LEU A 147 -17.45 -5.41 12.27
C LEU A 147 -18.53 -5.43 11.21
N ASP A 148 -18.76 -4.28 10.59
CA ASP A 148 -19.64 -4.18 9.44
C ASP A 148 -19.02 -4.81 8.20
N ALA A 149 -19.86 -5.22 7.26
CA ALA A 149 -19.39 -5.87 6.02
C ALA A 149 -18.41 -5.00 5.23
N VAL A 150 -18.60 -3.69 5.24
CA VAL A 150 -17.72 -2.71 4.58
C VAL A 150 -16.32 -2.74 5.17
N ASP A 151 -16.21 -2.74 6.49
CA ASP A 151 -14.93 -2.79 7.20
C ASP A 151 -14.22 -4.12 7.00
N ILE A 152 -14.97 -5.23 7.03
CA ILE A 152 -14.40 -6.57 6.78
C ILE A 152 -13.83 -6.67 5.37
N ILE A 153 -14.58 -6.24 4.36
CA ILE A 153 -14.12 -6.28 2.96
C ILE A 153 -12.90 -5.39 2.76
N GLY A 154 -12.96 -4.16 3.27
CA GLY A 154 -11.83 -3.23 3.20
C GLY A 154 -10.57 -3.77 3.88
N ALA A 155 -10.72 -4.29 5.11
CA ALA A 155 -9.62 -4.86 5.88
C ALA A 155 -9.03 -6.12 5.22
N LEU A 156 -9.86 -6.97 4.61
CA LEU A 156 -9.40 -8.16 3.86
C LEU A 156 -8.61 -7.79 2.62
N CYS A 157 -9.10 -6.83 1.82
CA CYS A 157 -8.37 -6.31 0.69
C CYS A 157 -7.01 -5.72 1.13
N GLY A 158 -6.99 -5.05 2.28
CA GLY A 158 -5.78 -4.49 2.87
C GLY A 158 -4.81 -5.58 3.34
N ALA A 159 -5.25 -6.50 4.18
CA ALA A 159 -4.43 -7.59 4.71
C ALA A 159 -3.87 -8.50 3.61
N GLY A 160 -4.64 -8.73 2.55
CA GLY A 160 -4.18 -9.42 1.35
C GLY A 160 -3.28 -8.59 0.44
N THR A 161 -2.98 -7.34 0.80
CA THR A 161 -2.20 -6.38 0.01
C THR A 161 -2.71 -6.22 -1.44
N CYS A 162 -4.01 -6.44 -1.65
CA CYS A 162 -4.63 -6.47 -2.96
C CYS A 162 -5.39 -5.18 -3.29
N THR A 163 -4.67 -4.16 -3.75
CA THR A 163 -5.26 -2.88 -4.19
C THR A 163 -6.23 -3.04 -5.36
N ALA A 164 -6.01 -4.04 -6.23
CA ALA A 164 -6.90 -4.32 -7.35
C ALA A 164 -8.30 -4.75 -6.87
N ALA A 165 -8.37 -5.61 -5.82
CA ALA A 165 -9.63 -6.00 -5.22
C ALA A 165 -10.36 -4.80 -4.58
N LEU A 166 -9.63 -3.92 -3.89
CA LEU A 166 -10.22 -2.69 -3.37
C LEU A 166 -10.81 -1.83 -4.49
N ASN A 167 -10.07 -1.62 -5.57
CA ASN A 167 -10.55 -0.81 -6.69
C ASN A 167 -11.82 -1.42 -7.31
N GLY A 168 -11.87 -2.74 -7.50
CA GLY A 168 -13.06 -3.42 -7.99
C GLY A 168 -14.28 -3.20 -7.09
N VAL A 169 -14.11 -3.31 -5.78
CA VAL A 169 -15.20 -3.05 -4.82
C VAL A 169 -15.62 -1.58 -4.83
N VAL A 170 -14.66 -0.64 -4.90
CA VAL A 170 -14.95 0.80 -4.96
C VAL A 170 -15.72 1.16 -6.24
N GLU A 171 -15.38 0.55 -7.37
CA GLU A 171 -16.07 0.75 -8.66
C GLU A 171 -17.47 0.13 -8.64
N GLU A 172 -17.64 -1.07 -8.10
CA GLU A 172 -18.93 -1.76 -8.03
C GLU A 172 -19.96 -1.01 -7.16
N TYR A 173 -19.52 -0.46 -6.03
CA TYR A 173 -20.40 0.24 -5.08
C TYR A 173 -20.35 1.77 -5.21
N ASP A 174 -19.57 2.31 -6.14
CA ASP A 174 -19.33 3.76 -6.32
C ASP A 174 -19.02 4.48 -4.99
N SER A 175 -18.24 3.82 -4.12
CA SER A 175 -17.98 4.31 -2.76
C SER A 175 -16.54 4.06 -2.34
N SER A 176 -15.87 5.10 -1.87
CA SER A 176 -14.52 5.01 -1.33
C SER A 176 -14.44 4.65 0.15
N ILE A 177 -15.57 4.32 0.79
CA ILE A 177 -15.63 4.03 2.24
C ILE A 177 -14.78 2.80 2.61
N PHE A 178 -14.67 1.82 1.72
CA PHE A 178 -13.84 0.62 1.90
C PHE A 178 -12.35 0.93 2.06
N ALA A 179 -11.88 2.08 1.54
CA ALA A 179 -10.48 2.49 1.65
C ALA A 179 -10.08 2.86 3.09
N ILE A 180 -11.03 3.18 3.96
CA ILE A 180 -10.78 3.53 5.36
C ILE A 180 -10.23 2.30 6.10
N ALA A 181 -10.91 1.18 6.02
CA ALA A 181 -10.49 -0.07 6.65
C ALA A 181 -9.34 -0.76 5.90
N TYR A 182 -9.21 -0.52 4.59
CA TYR A 182 -8.10 -1.02 3.77
C TYR A 182 -6.74 -0.49 4.25
N THR A 183 -6.64 0.80 4.56
CA THR A 183 -5.34 1.44 4.86
C THR A 183 -4.60 0.80 6.03
N PRO A 184 -5.18 0.64 7.24
CA PRO A 184 -4.51 -0.03 8.34
C PRO A 184 -4.22 -1.51 8.05
N GLY A 185 -5.15 -2.22 7.38
CA GLY A 185 -4.96 -3.61 6.97
C GLY A 185 -3.76 -3.78 6.04
N TYR A 186 -3.63 -2.90 5.05
CA TYR A 186 -2.51 -2.89 4.09
C TYR A 186 -1.17 -2.60 4.77
N ALA A 187 -1.11 -1.62 5.67
CA ALA A 187 0.10 -1.29 6.40
C ALA A 187 0.59 -2.47 7.26
N MET A 188 -0.30 -3.05 8.05
CA MET A 188 0.01 -4.20 8.90
C MET A 188 0.35 -5.44 8.07
N GLY A 189 -0.39 -5.71 6.99
CA GLY A 189 -0.13 -6.82 6.08
C GLY A 189 1.28 -6.76 5.49
N ASN A 190 1.71 -5.61 4.98
CA ASN A 190 3.06 -5.45 4.43
C ASN A 190 4.16 -5.66 5.48
N ILE A 191 4.01 -5.10 6.68
CA ILE A 191 4.99 -5.27 7.76
C ILE A 191 5.07 -6.75 8.17
N LEU A 192 3.93 -7.38 8.44
CA LEU A 192 3.88 -8.77 8.88
C LEU A 192 4.41 -9.73 7.82
N LEU A 193 4.00 -9.58 6.56
CA LEU A 193 4.48 -10.46 5.48
C LEU A 193 5.99 -10.34 5.26
N THR A 194 6.54 -9.14 5.39
CA THR A 194 7.97 -8.90 5.25
C THR A 194 8.78 -9.55 6.39
N VAL A 195 8.27 -9.51 7.63
CA VAL A 195 8.95 -10.08 8.80
C VAL A 195 8.71 -11.58 8.93
N LEU A 196 7.48 -12.04 8.71
CA LEU A 196 7.12 -13.45 8.90
C LEU A 196 7.64 -14.34 7.78
N GLY A 197 7.81 -13.83 6.56
CA GLY A 197 8.33 -14.62 5.44
C GLY A 197 9.68 -15.27 5.74
N PRO A 198 10.73 -14.50 6.06
CA PRO A 198 12.03 -15.04 6.47
C PRO A 198 11.97 -15.95 7.69
N LEU A 199 11.09 -15.64 8.65
CA LEU A 199 10.93 -16.42 9.87
C LEU A 199 10.35 -17.81 9.59
N VAL A 200 9.34 -17.92 8.73
CA VAL A 200 8.77 -19.21 8.30
C VAL A 200 9.82 -20.04 7.57
N VAL A 201 10.56 -19.43 6.64
CA VAL A 201 11.65 -20.12 5.93
C VAL A 201 12.69 -20.66 6.91
N ALA A 202 13.06 -19.89 7.93
CA ALA A 202 14.02 -20.32 8.94
C ALA A 202 13.53 -21.52 9.76
N ILE A 203 12.24 -21.53 10.12
CA ILE A 203 11.65 -22.67 10.86
C ILE A 203 11.56 -23.92 9.98
N CYS A 204 11.31 -23.76 8.68
CA CYS A 204 11.19 -24.90 7.76
C CYS A 204 12.55 -25.53 7.35
N ILE A 205 13.66 -24.80 7.48
CA ILE A 205 15.01 -25.29 7.11
C ILE A 205 15.69 -26.01 8.30
N HIS A 206 15.18 -25.86 9.50
CA HIS A 206 15.61 -26.61 10.69
C HIS A 206 14.72 -27.82 10.91
#